data_83b1c654a04899d61599b74ccd58afa9
#
_entry.id   83b1c654a04899d61599b74ccd58afa9
#
_cell.length_a   1.000
_cell.length_b   1.000
_cell.length_c   1.000
_cell.angle_alpha   90.00
_cell.angle_beta   90.00
_cell.angle_gamma   90.00
#
_symmetry.space_group_name_H-M   'P 1'
#
loop_
_entity.id
_entity.type
_entity.pdbx_description
1 polymer ?
#
loop_
_entity_poly.entity_id
_entity_poly.type
_entity_poly.pdbx_seq_one_letter_code
_entity_poly.pdbx_strand_id
1 'polypeptide(L)'
;LSLSGIEPEDIDNQMAVVVGLTHRAMSGDSKAAKVLMDMIGKEDDAKDDDKPFELPARVLGKAFVDLNRNIEPNIAYVLEGGRGSLKSSFWALKIVELIKNNPQLHACITRQVAATLKDSVYAQMKWAINILDLNEEFDCKVSPLEIVYKKTGQTIYFRGLDDETKLKSIKPPFGYIGILWYEELDQFAGPE
;
A
#
# COMPACT_ATOMS: atom_id res chain seq x y z
N LEU A 1 -35.39 -10.30 29.56
CA LEU A 1 -34.28 -9.35 29.51
C LEU A 1 -34.36 -8.65 28.16
N SER A 2 -35.05 -7.50 28.08
CA SER A 2 -34.97 -6.67 26.88
C SER A 2 -33.64 -5.90 26.91
N LEU A 3 -32.68 -6.32 26.12
CA LEU A 3 -31.66 -5.41 25.62
C LEU A 3 -32.41 -4.41 24.74
N SER A 4 -32.53 -3.17 25.19
CA SER A 4 -33.28 -2.13 24.51
C SER A 4 -32.79 -1.97 23.07
N GLY A 5 -33.55 -2.51 22.11
CA GLY A 5 -33.36 -2.34 20.69
C GLY A 5 -33.00 -3.57 19.85
N ILE A 6 -32.99 -4.78 20.45
CA ILE A 6 -32.78 -6.03 19.69
C ILE A 6 -33.99 -6.94 19.91
N GLU A 7 -34.70 -7.27 18.85
CA GLU A 7 -35.81 -8.23 18.90
C GLU A 7 -35.28 -9.68 19.03
N PRO A 8 -35.96 -10.57 19.74
CA PRO A 8 -35.50 -11.95 19.95
C PRO A 8 -35.27 -12.76 18.67
N GLU A 9 -35.90 -12.42 17.59
CA GLU A 9 -35.84 -13.05 16.27
C GLU A 9 -34.57 -12.66 15.50
N ASP A 10 -33.89 -11.58 15.92
CA ASP A 10 -32.61 -11.11 15.30
C ASP A 10 -31.40 -11.70 15.99
N ILE A 11 -31.58 -12.55 17.01
CA ILE A 11 -30.48 -13.15 17.76
C ILE A 11 -30.15 -14.53 17.17
N ASP A 12 -29.06 -14.62 16.41
CA ASP A 12 -28.52 -15.91 16.04
C ASP A 12 -27.78 -16.62 17.21
N ASN A 13 -27.35 -17.87 16.98
CA ASN A 13 -26.68 -18.67 18.01
C ASN A 13 -25.37 -18.04 18.52
N GLN A 14 -24.64 -17.32 17.68
CA GLN A 14 -23.38 -16.65 18.05
C GLN A 14 -23.68 -15.44 18.93
N MET A 15 -24.64 -14.62 18.54
CA MET A 15 -25.09 -13.48 19.31
C MET A 15 -25.64 -13.88 20.68
N ALA A 16 -26.40 -14.99 20.76
CA ALA A 16 -26.88 -15.53 22.03
C ALA A 16 -25.72 -15.93 22.97
N VAL A 17 -24.65 -16.50 22.46
CA VAL A 17 -23.47 -16.85 23.25
C VAL A 17 -22.77 -15.60 23.78
N VAL A 18 -22.55 -14.59 22.92
CA VAL A 18 -21.91 -13.31 23.31
C VAL A 18 -22.74 -12.60 24.39
N VAL A 19 -24.06 -12.49 24.21
CA VAL A 19 -24.94 -11.91 25.20
C VAL A 19 -24.95 -12.64 26.54
N GLY A 20 -24.92 -13.98 26.51
CA GLY A 20 -24.81 -14.81 27.71
C GLY A 20 -23.48 -14.62 28.46
N LEU A 21 -22.37 -14.56 27.73
CA LEU A 21 -21.04 -14.30 28.30
C LEU A 21 -20.94 -12.88 28.90
N THR A 22 -21.47 -11.88 28.20
CA THR A 22 -21.49 -10.48 28.67
C THR A 22 -22.27 -10.36 29.97
N HIS A 23 -23.44 -10.96 30.07
CA HIS A 23 -24.25 -10.93 31.27
C HIS A 23 -23.54 -11.60 32.46
N ARG A 24 -22.90 -12.76 32.24
CA ARG A 24 -22.14 -13.46 33.28
C ARG A 24 -20.88 -12.68 33.68
N ALA A 25 -20.15 -12.10 32.75
CA ALA A 25 -19.00 -11.23 33.02
C ALA A 25 -19.38 -10.03 33.88
N MET A 26 -20.49 -9.34 33.55
CA MET A 26 -21.03 -8.23 34.34
C MET A 26 -21.52 -8.66 35.75
N SER A 27 -21.89 -9.94 35.93
CA SER A 27 -22.25 -10.53 37.23
C SER A 27 -21.05 -10.97 38.05
N GLY A 28 -19.80 -10.70 37.61
CA GLY A 28 -18.57 -11.00 38.33
C GLY A 28 -17.94 -12.37 37.99
N ASP A 29 -18.42 -13.08 36.96
CA ASP A 29 -17.79 -14.31 36.48
C ASP A 29 -16.51 -14.00 35.71
N SER A 30 -15.37 -14.15 36.39
CA SER A 30 -14.04 -13.87 35.79
C SER A 30 -13.67 -14.78 34.62
N LYS A 31 -14.24 -16.00 34.55
CA LYS A 31 -14.02 -16.92 33.43
C LYS A 31 -14.79 -16.46 32.21
N ALA A 32 -16.06 -16.03 32.39
CA ALA A 32 -16.85 -15.46 31.31
C ALA A 32 -16.23 -14.15 30.79
N ALA A 33 -15.71 -13.30 31.69
CA ALA A 33 -14.99 -12.09 31.32
C ALA A 33 -13.73 -12.39 30.49
N LYS A 34 -12.95 -13.39 30.88
CA LYS A 34 -11.76 -13.81 30.12
C LYS A 34 -12.10 -14.35 28.73
N VAL A 35 -13.11 -15.22 28.62
CA VAL A 35 -13.57 -15.75 27.34
C VAL A 35 -14.07 -14.63 26.43
N LEU A 36 -14.83 -13.67 27.00
CA LEU A 36 -15.30 -12.50 26.23
C LEU A 36 -14.16 -11.64 25.73
N MET A 37 -13.14 -11.38 26.57
CA MET A 37 -11.93 -10.64 26.18
C MET A 37 -11.12 -11.39 25.11
N ASP A 38 -10.99 -12.73 25.25
CA ASP A 38 -10.31 -13.57 24.24
C ASP A 38 -11.07 -13.58 22.89
N MET A 39 -12.39 -13.46 22.92
CA MET A 39 -13.23 -13.33 21.70
C MET A 39 -13.08 -11.95 21.05
N ILE A 40 -13.11 -10.88 21.84
CA ILE A 40 -12.91 -9.51 21.35
C ILE A 40 -11.49 -9.32 20.83
N GLY A 41 -10.47 -9.85 21.55
CA GLY A 41 -9.06 -9.77 21.09
C GLY A 41 -8.76 -10.62 19.85
N LYS A 42 -9.61 -11.60 19.52
CA LYS A 42 -9.49 -12.39 18.27
C LYS A 42 -10.16 -11.74 17.06
N GLU A 43 -11.10 -10.81 17.28
CA GLU A 43 -11.65 -10.03 16.17
C GLU A 43 -10.64 -9.01 15.63
N ASP A 44 -9.69 -8.54 16.46
CA ASP A 44 -8.59 -7.67 16.00
C ASP A 44 -7.48 -8.44 15.25
N ASP A 45 -7.41 -9.79 15.41
CA ASP A 45 -6.51 -10.69 14.68
C ASP A 45 -7.16 -11.37 13.45
N ALA A 46 -8.46 -11.17 13.20
CA ALA A 46 -9.06 -11.51 11.93
C ALA A 46 -8.43 -10.58 10.88
N LYS A 47 -7.41 -11.10 10.20
CA LYS A 47 -6.66 -10.41 9.15
C LYS A 47 -7.63 -9.67 8.25
N ASP A 48 -7.55 -8.36 8.27
CA ASP A 48 -8.21 -7.42 7.34
C ASP A 48 -7.60 -7.57 5.92
N ASP A 49 -7.27 -8.82 5.55
CA ASP A 49 -6.58 -9.22 4.32
C ASP A 49 -7.47 -9.00 3.07
N ASP A 50 -8.77 -8.80 3.26
CA ASP A 50 -9.73 -8.62 2.17
C ASP A 50 -10.03 -7.15 1.85
N LYS A 51 -9.65 -6.21 2.72
CA LYS A 51 -9.86 -4.79 2.42
C LYS A 51 -8.70 -4.22 1.62
N PRO A 52 -8.98 -3.43 0.57
CA PRO A 52 -7.96 -2.71 -0.14
C PRO A 52 -7.15 -1.82 0.80
N PHE A 53 -5.84 -1.81 0.64
CA PHE A 53 -4.98 -0.88 1.36
C PHE A 53 -5.23 0.54 0.85
N GLU A 54 -5.55 1.45 1.75
CA GLU A 54 -5.77 2.86 1.44
C GLU A 54 -4.70 3.74 2.06
N LEU A 55 -4.26 4.76 1.32
CA LEU A 55 -3.30 5.73 1.84
C LEU A 55 -3.93 6.53 2.98
N PRO A 56 -3.31 6.54 4.18
CA PRO A 56 -3.82 7.34 5.29
C PRO A 56 -3.85 8.83 4.94
N ALA A 57 -4.94 9.52 5.27
CA ALA A 57 -5.10 10.96 4.95
C ALA A 57 -3.94 11.82 5.48
N ARG A 58 -3.28 11.41 6.57
CA ARG A 58 -2.15 12.13 7.17
C ARG A 58 -0.91 12.21 6.28
N VAL A 59 -0.72 11.26 5.34
CA VAL A 59 0.46 11.24 4.46
C VAL A 59 0.19 11.91 3.11
N LEU A 60 -1.07 12.19 2.78
CA LEU A 60 -1.47 12.85 1.55
C LEU A 60 -1.39 14.37 1.72
N GLY A 61 -0.64 15.03 0.85
CA GLY A 61 -0.74 16.49 0.70
C GLY A 61 -2.13 16.89 0.20
N LYS A 62 -2.70 17.97 0.72
CA LYS A 62 -4.07 18.43 0.36
C LYS A 62 -4.30 18.53 -1.14
N ALA A 63 -3.28 18.96 -1.91
CA ALA A 63 -3.34 19.09 -3.36
C ALA A 63 -3.53 17.77 -4.11
N PHE A 64 -3.23 16.62 -3.46
CA PHE A 64 -3.28 15.31 -4.09
C PHE A 64 -4.46 14.44 -3.68
N VAL A 65 -5.32 14.93 -2.77
CA VAL A 65 -6.48 14.15 -2.27
C VAL A 65 -7.43 13.79 -3.42
N ASP A 66 -7.77 14.76 -4.26
CA ASP A 66 -8.68 14.53 -5.38
C ASP A 66 -8.02 13.68 -6.47
N LEU A 67 -6.74 13.91 -6.77
CA LEU A 67 -5.99 13.07 -7.70
C LEU A 67 -5.93 11.63 -7.20
N ASN A 68 -5.65 11.41 -5.91
CA ASN A 68 -5.57 10.07 -5.34
C ASN A 68 -6.88 9.27 -5.51
N ARG A 69 -8.02 9.92 -5.40
CA ARG A 69 -9.35 9.31 -5.56
C ARG A 69 -9.72 9.00 -7.00
N ASN A 70 -9.16 9.77 -7.95
CA ASN A 70 -9.57 9.76 -9.35
C ASN A 70 -8.46 9.23 -10.29
N ILE A 71 -7.51 8.43 -9.78
CA ILE A 71 -6.54 7.76 -10.65
C ILE A 71 -7.23 6.62 -11.39
N GLU A 72 -7.20 6.71 -12.70
CA GLU A 72 -7.77 5.73 -13.62
C GLU A 72 -6.67 4.91 -14.31
N PRO A 73 -6.92 3.64 -14.63
CA PRO A 73 -5.98 2.82 -15.39
C PRO A 73 -5.84 3.33 -16.84
N ASN A 74 -4.69 3.05 -17.45
CA ASN A 74 -4.36 3.39 -18.84
C ASN A 74 -4.35 4.90 -19.16
N ILE A 75 -4.15 5.73 -18.15
CA ILE A 75 -3.99 7.19 -18.31
C ILE A 75 -2.56 7.59 -17.93
N ALA A 76 -1.97 8.48 -18.72
CA ALA A 76 -0.72 9.13 -18.38
C ALA A 76 -0.98 10.40 -17.55
N TYR A 77 -0.36 10.49 -16.39
CA TYR A 77 -0.44 11.64 -15.50
C TYR A 77 0.86 12.43 -15.55
N VAL A 78 0.80 13.69 -15.89
CA VAL A 78 1.94 14.62 -15.87
C VAL A 78 1.74 15.61 -14.74
N LEU A 79 2.63 15.60 -13.76
CA LEU A 79 2.61 16.56 -12.65
C LEU A 79 3.72 17.58 -12.80
N GLU A 80 3.34 18.81 -13.06
CA GLU A 80 4.25 19.96 -13.11
C GLU A 80 4.32 20.69 -11.76
N GLY A 81 5.45 21.32 -11.48
CA GLY A 81 5.62 22.13 -10.27
C GLY A 81 7.06 22.16 -9.77
N GLY A 82 7.39 23.17 -8.98
CA GLY A 82 8.71 23.38 -8.42
C GLY A 82 9.15 22.34 -7.39
N ARG A 83 10.38 22.48 -6.90
CA ARG A 83 10.93 21.67 -5.79
C ARG A 83 10.05 21.85 -4.54
N GLY A 84 9.84 20.77 -3.79
CA GLY A 84 9.02 20.78 -2.58
C GLY A 84 7.51 20.72 -2.81
N SER A 85 7.04 20.59 -4.07
CA SER A 85 5.61 20.43 -4.38
C SER A 85 5.03 19.05 -4.06
N LEU A 86 5.81 18.15 -3.47
CA LEU A 86 5.43 16.81 -3.02
C LEU A 86 5.01 15.83 -4.13
N LYS A 87 5.26 16.13 -5.41
CA LYS A 87 4.88 15.26 -6.53
C LYS A 87 5.47 13.86 -6.44
N SER A 88 6.80 13.79 -6.25
CA SER A 88 7.52 12.52 -6.13
C SER A 88 7.10 11.75 -4.87
N SER A 89 6.82 12.47 -3.76
CA SER A 89 6.29 11.87 -2.54
C SER A 89 4.92 11.25 -2.75
N PHE A 90 4.04 11.95 -3.46
CA PHE A 90 2.72 11.42 -3.81
C PHE A 90 2.80 10.15 -4.65
N TRP A 91 3.60 10.16 -5.75
CA TRP A 91 3.75 8.99 -6.60
C TRP A 91 4.38 7.80 -5.88
N ALA A 92 5.37 8.05 -5.02
CA ALA A 92 5.97 6.98 -4.24
C ALA A 92 4.95 6.30 -3.30
N LEU A 93 4.13 7.08 -2.60
CA LEU A 93 3.04 6.56 -1.76
C LEU A 93 2.00 5.80 -2.60
N LYS A 94 1.58 6.36 -3.73
CA LYS A 94 0.57 5.75 -4.61
C LYS A 94 1.05 4.44 -5.23
N ILE A 95 2.31 4.34 -5.61
CA ILE A 95 2.89 3.10 -6.13
C ILE A 95 2.85 2.00 -5.06
N VAL A 96 3.18 2.30 -3.80
CA VAL A 96 3.07 1.34 -2.69
C VAL A 96 1.62 0.84 -2.56
N GLU A 97 0.64 1.74 -2.56
CA GLU A 97 -0.79 1.38 -2.51
C GLU A 97 -1.19 0.49 -3.69
N LEU A 98 -0.81 0.85 -4.91
CA LEU A 98 -1.15 0.09 -6.12
C LEU A 98 -0.52 -1.31 -6.12
N ILE A 99 0.73 -1.45 -5.68
CA ILE A 99 1.42 -2.75 -5.54
C ILE A 99 0.70 -3.63 -4.52
N LYS A 100 0.30 -3.09 -3.37
CA LYS A 100 -0.40 -3.88 -2.33
C LYS A 100 -1.77 -4.36 -2.80
N ASN A 101 -2.47 -3.55 -3.60
CA ASN A 101 -3.84 -3.84 -4.03
C ASN A 101 -3.93 -4.68 -5.32
N ASN A 102 -2.84 -4.83 -6.07
CA ASN A 102 -2.86 -5.51 -7.38
C ASN A 102 -1.77 -6.59 -7.48
N PRO A 103 -2.05 -7.85 -7.13
CA PRO A 103 -1.04 -8.91 -7.01
C PRO A 103 -0.29 -9.26 -8.30
N GLN A 104 -0.73 -8.81 -9.45
CA GLN A 104 -0.08 -9.05 -10.75
C GLN A 104 0.71 -7.84 -11.26
N LEU A 105 0.68 -6.72 -10.52
CA LEU A 105 1.21 -5.44 -10.95
C LEU A 105 2.66 -5.27 -10.51
N HIS A 106 3.56 -5.06 -11.45
CA HIS A 106 4.93 -4.61 -11.21
C HIS A 106 5.08 -3.15 -11.63
N ALA A 107 6.08 -2.47 -11.10
CA ALA A 107 6.39 -1.08 -11.42
C ALA A 107 7.81 -0.94 -11.99
N CYS A 108 8.00 0.01 -12.90
CA CYS A 108 9.32 0.44 -13.34
C CYS A 108 9.45 1.95 -13.14
N ILE A 109 10.46 2.37 -12.39
CA ILE A 109 10.77 3.76 -12.11
C ILE A 109 12.05 4.12 -12.86
N THR A 110 12.00 5.20 -13.62
CA THR A 110 13.10 5.58 -14.52
C THR A 110 13.57 7.01 -14.28
N ARG A 111 14.85 7.23 -14.51
CA ARG A 111 15.48 8.54 -14.68
C ARG A 111 16.38 8.51 -15.90
N GLN A 112 16.75 9.68 -16.41
CA GLN A 112 17.71 9.80 -17.52
C GLN A 112 19.01 9.06 -17.21
N VAL A 113 19.57 9.23 -16.01
CA VAL A 113 20.90 8.69 -15.63
C VAL A 113 20.74 7.67 -14.49
N ALA A 114 21.19 6.42 -14.73
CA ALA A 114 21.09 5.32 -13.77
C ALA A 114 21.79 5.61 -12.43
N ALA A 115 22.94 6.27 -12.44
CA ALA A 115 23.70 6.57 -11.23
C ALA A 115 22.95 7.42 -10.20
N THR A 116 21.95 8.19 -10.63
CA THR A 116 21.14 9.06 -9.76
C THR A 116 19.96 8.37 -9.11
N LEU A 117 19.59 7.16 -9.55
CA LEU A 117 18.38 6.44 -9.09
C LEU A 117 18.40 6.14 -7.58
N LYS A 118 19.56 5.71 -7.06
CA LYS A 118 19.70 5.26 -5.67
C LYS A 118 19.40 6.39 -4.67
N ASP A 119 19.96 7.57 -4.91
CA ASP A 119 19.88 8.70 -3.99
C ASP A 119 18.64 9.58 -4.26
N SER A 120 17.84 9.25 -5.27
CA SER A 120 16.61 9.95 -5.63
C SER A 120 15.37 9.06 -5.44
N VAL A 121 14.84 8.52 -6.53
CA VAL A 121 13.55 7.78 -6.51
C VAL A 121 13.58 6.51 -5.67
N TYR A 122 14.72 5.82 -5.57
CA TYR A 122 14.84 4.66 -4.69
C TYR A 122 14.77 5.08 -3.21
N ALA A 123 15.49 6.14 -2.83
CA ALA A 123 15.40 6.72 -1.49
C ALA A 123 13.98 7.22 -1.20
N GLN A 124 13.30 7.82 -2.20
CA GLN A 124 11.91 8.28 -2.10
C GLN A 124 10.94 7.12 -1.87
N MET A 125 11.11 5.99 -2.56
CA MET A 125 10.30 4.78 -2.34
C MET A 125 10.52 4.20 -0.94
N LYS A 126 11.76 4.14 -0.47
CA LYS A 126 12.06 3.72 0.91
C LYS A 126 11.42 4.63 1.95
N TRP A 127 11.45 5.94 1.72
CA TRP A 127 10.74 6.89 2.58
C TRP A 127 9.22 6.61 2.60
N ALA A 128 8.61 6.35 1.45
CA ALA A 128 7.17 6.04 1.38
C ALA A 128 6.82 4.76 2.15
N ILE A 129 7.60 3.70 2.00
CA ILE A 129 7.44 2.44 2.73
C ILE A 129 7.56 2.68 4.24
N ASN A 130 8.55 3.47 4.66
CA ASN A 130 8.80 3.76 6.07
C ASN A 130 7.68 4.59 6.71
N ILE A 131 7.18 5.64 6.04
CA ILE A 131 6.13 6.49 6.60
C ILE A 131 4.76 5.80 6.67
N LEU A 132 4.58 4.74 5.85
CA LEU A 132 3.41 3.86 5.89
C LEU A 132 3.57 2.71 6.90
N ASP A 133 4.72 2.62 7.57
CA ASP A 133 5.05 1.55 8.54
C ASP A 133 5.05 0.13 7.92
N LEU A 134 5.52 0.04 6.67
CA LEU A 134 5.51 -1.20 5.87
C LEU A 134 6.91 -1.81 5.67
N ASN A 135 7.91 -1.44 6.49
CA ASN A 135 9.29 -1.90 6.32
C ASN A 135 9.43 -3.43 6.35
N GLU A 136 8.62 -4.10 7.16
CA GLU A 136 8.64 -5.57 7.26
C GLU A 136 8.01 -6.27 6.04
N GLU A 137 7.18 -5.55 5.28
CA GLU A 137 6.49 -6.10 4.11
C GLU A 137 7.31 -5.99 2.82
N PHE A 138 8.31 -5.12 2.78
CA PHE A 138 9.14 -4.88 1.59
C PHE A 138 10.60 -5.25 1.80
N ASP A 139 11.21 -5.82 0.77
CA ASP A 139 12.65 -6.12 0.71
C ASP A 139 13.33 -5.12 -0.24
N CYS A 140 14.17 -4.25 0.32
CA CYS A 140 14.84 -3.17 -0.41
C CYS A 140 16.27 -3.58 -0.80
N LYS A 141 16.46 -4.03 -2.04
CA LYS A 141 17.73 -4.51 -2.58
C LYS A 141 18.51 -3.39 -3.25
N VAL A 142 19.82 -3.38 -3.07
CA VAL A 142 20.73 -2.39 -3.67
C VAL A 142 21.45 -2.96 -4.90
N SER A 143 21.56 -4.28 -4.99
CA SER A 143 22.17 -4.98 -6.13
C SER A 143 21.44 -6.32 -6.36
N PRO A 144 20.62 -6.43 -7.39
CA PRO A 144 20.15 -5.35 -8.29
C PRO A 144 19.35 -4.28 -7.53
N LEU A 145 19.26 -3.05 -8.08
CA LEU A 145 18.48 -1.97 -7.46
C LEU A 145 16.99 -2.24 -7.69
N GLU A 146 16.33 -2.81 -6.69
CA GLU A 146 14.94 -3.28 -6.76
C GLU A 146 14.30 -3.26 -5.36
N ILE A 147 12.98 -3.13 -5.32
CA ILE A 147 12.19 -3.30 -4.10
C ILE A 147 11.16 -4.39 -4.36
N VAL A 148 11.11 -5.40 -3.49
CA VAL A 148 10.20 -6.54 -3.63
C VAL A 148 9.17 -6.51 -2.52
N TYR A 149 7.89 -6.60 -2.87
CA TYR A 149 6.80 -6.81 -1.92
C TYR A 149 6.76 -8.29 -1.51
N LYS A 150 7.05 -8.59 -0.24
CA LYS A 150 7.32 -9.97 0.23
C LYS A 150 6.10 -10.87 0.16
N LYS A 151 4.88 -10.34 0.34
CA LYS A 151 3.64 -11.14 0.40
C LYS A 151 3.35 -11.84 -0.92
N THR A 152 3.59 -11.18 -2.04
CA THR A 152 3.20 -11.65 -3.39
C THR A 152 4.36 -11.73 -4.38
N GLY A 153 5.53 -11.16 -4.05
CA GLY A 153 6.73 -11.19 -4.88
C GLY A 153 6.78 -10.15 -6.01
N GLN A 154 5.85 -9.20 -6.05
CA GLN A 154 5.89 -8.11 -7.02
C GLN A 154 7.15 -7.25 -6.83
N THR A 155 7.67 -6.74 -7.92
CA THR A 155 8.93 -6.00 -7.93
C THR A 155 8.76 -4.61 -8.50
N ILE A 156 9.35 -3.63 -7.83
CA ILE A 156 9.56 -2.26 -8.30
C ILE A 156 10.98 -2.20 -8.83
N TYR A 157 11.12 -2.05 -10.14
CA TYR A 157 12.39 -1.97 -10.85
C TYR A 157 12.85 -0.53 -10.97
N PHE A 158 14.16 -0.30 -10.86
CA PHE A 158 14.78 1.01 -11.07
C PHE A 158 15.75 0.92 -12.23
N ARG A 159 15.53 1.70 -13.29
CA ARG A 159 16.35 1.66 -14.52
C ARG A 159 16.67 3.06 -15.02
N GLY A 160 17.91 3.27 -15.45
CA GLY A 160 18.29 4.46 -16.19
C GLY A 160 17.97 4.30 -17.67
N LEU A 161 17.67 5.40 -18.34
CA LEU A 161 17.46 5.41 -19.80
C LEU A 161 18.77 5.64 -20.59
N ASP A 162 19.87 5.85 -19.89
CA ASP A 162 21.24 5.82 -20.47
C ASP A 162 21.63 4.44 -21.02
N ASP A 163 20.85 3.39 -20.71
CA ASP A 163 20.99 2.04 -21.26
C ASP A 163 19.62 1.44 -21.59
N GLU A 164 19.14 1.68 -22.80
CA GLU A 164 17.84 1.17 -23.26
C GLU A 164 17.74 -0.37 -23.22
N THR A 165 18.86 -1.07 -23.32
CA THR A 165 18.87 -2.55 -23.32
C THR A 165 18.44 -3.09 -21.96
N LYS A 166 18.78 -2.40 -20.87
CA LYS A 166 18.35 -2.75 -19.51
C LYS A 166 16.86 -2.56 -19.32
N LEU A 167 16.26 -1.53 -19.94
CA LEU A 167 14.82 -1.33 -19.87
C LEU A 167 14.06 -2.41 -20.64
N LYS A 168 14.50 -2.72 -21.87
CA LYS A 168 13.90 -3.75 -22.73
C LYS A 168 14.06 -5.17 -22.16
N SER A 169 15.03 -5.38 -21.28
CA SER A 169 15.31 -6.70 -20.68
C SER A 169 14.50 -7.02 -19.44
N ILE A 170 13.67 -6.08 -18.93
CA ILE A 170 12.85 -6.34 -17.74
C ILE A 170 11.79 -7.39 -18.09
N LYS A 171 11.86 -8.53 -17.42
CA LYS A 171 10.87 -9.60 -17.52
C LYS A 171 10.41 -9.95 -16.12
N PRO A 172 9.22 -9.50 -15.70
CA PRO A 172 8.67 -9.92 -14.42
C PRO A 172 8.50 -11.45 -14.40
N PRO A 173 8.70 -12.10 -13.26
CA PRO A 173 8.54 -13.57 -13.16
C PRO A 173 7.07 -14.00 -13.31
N PHE A 174 6.14 -13.08 -13.13
CA PHE A 174 4.69 -13.23 -13.31
C PHE A 174 4.07 -11.85 -13.58
N GLY A 175 2.77 -11.81 -13.89
CA GLY A 175 2.03 -10.56 -14.06
C GLY A 175 2.60 -9.66 -15.17
N TYR A 176 2.58 -8.35 -14.95
CA TYR A 176 3.00 -7.36 -15.93
C TYR A 176 3.50 -6.07 -15.28
N ILE A 177 4.29 -5.30 -16.03
CA ILE A 177 4.66 -3.93 -15.63
C ILE A 177 3.52 -3.01 -16.03
N GLY A 178 2.70 -2.62 -15.05
CA GLY A 178 1.56 -1.72 -15.28
C GLY A 178 1.78 -0.31 -14.76
N ILE A 179 2.92 -0.04 -14.09
CA ILE A 179 3.29 1.29 -13.65
C ILE A 179 4.63 1.67 -14.27
N LEU A 180 4.65 2.80 -14.98
CA LEU A 180 5.86 3.46 -15.43
C LEU A 180 5.93 4.85 -14.83
N TRP A 181 6.98 5.13 -14.07
CA TRP A 181 7.24 6.45 -13.52
C TRP A 181 8.51 7.04 -14.11
N TYR A 182 8.37 8.14 -14.83
CA TYR A 182 9.47 8.94 -15.35
C TYR A 182 9.71 10.12 -14.41
N GLU A 183 10.78 10.07 -13.63
CA GLU A 183 11.16 11.17 -12.75
C GLU A 183 12.03 12.17 -13.49
N GLU A 184 11.72 13.48 -13.35
CA GLU A 184 12.38 14.58 -14.08
C GLU A 184 12.25 14.39 -15.60
N LEU A 185 11.01 14.25 -16.06
CA LEU A 185 10.66 14.00 -17.48
C LEU A 185 11.25 15.07 -18.42
N ASP A 186 11.44 16.29 -17.94
CA ASP A 186 12.05 17.41 -18.65
C ASP A 186 13.53 17.19 -19.00
N GLN A 187 14.20 16.24 -18.36
CA GLN A 187 15.59 15.87 -18.68
C GLN A 187 15.71 14.86 -19.83
N PHE A 188 14.59 14.25 -20.22
CA PHE A 188 14.59 13.30 -21.33
C PHE A 188 14.62 14.06 -22.65
N ALA A 189 15.79 14.12 -23.30
CA ALA A 189 15.90 14.68 -24.64
C ALA A 189 15.09 13.83 -25.63
N GLY A 190 14.17 14.46 -26.34
CA GLY A 190 13.55 13.85 -27.51
C GLY A 190 14.56 13.67 -28.65
N PRO A 191 14.19 12.92 -29.70
CA PRO A 191 14.99 12.93 -30.92
C PRO A 191 15.06 14.37 -31.46
N GLU A 192 16.29 14.84 -31.73
CA GLU A 192 16.53 16.09 -32.43
C GLU A 192 16.03 16.02 -33.88
#